data_3d029e8a6b86ffacb9139844ab7991b0
#
_entry.id   3d029e8a6b86ffacb9139844ab7991b0
#
_cell.length_a   1.000
_cell.length_b   1.000
_cell.length_c   1.000
_cell.angle_alpha   90.00
_cell.angle_beta   90.00
_cell.angle_gamma   90.00
#
_symmetry.space_group_name_H-M   'P 1'
#
loop_
_entity.id
_entity.type
_entity.pdbx_description
1 polymer ?
#
loop_
_entity_poly.entity_id
_entity_poly.type
_entity_poly.pdbx_seq_one_letter_code
_entity_poly.pdbx_strand_id
1 'polypeptide(L)'
;GWMEGGGNASFGSGERRAAERPFFKPVSLDPRLARLAVNLAAGPLGTGPIVDPMTGTGGFVIEASLSGRDGIGIDIHSEMVEGARRNLAWAHGKDEHPTCSIERGDATRLGDALPEDWRGSVSGFVLDPPYGRNSQGSMESQSLLKATLESSYDVASDGAGFVLILPIKPMGERPNLPVALDEEVELLSGSWPELLLLLESCGWTPKSAHVEHVHKSLSRLILLARYVPQD
;
A
#
# COMPACT_ATOMS: atom_id res chain seq x y z
N GLY A 1 -3.01 26.15 -1.06
CA GLY A 1 -2.48 26.93 0.02
C GLY A 1 -1.57 26.08 0.87
N TRP A 2 -0.34 26.50 1.06
CA TRP A 2 0.60 25.92 2.01
C TRP A 2 0.05 26.21 3.40
N MET A 3 -0.25 25.19 4.17
CA MET A 3 -0.61 25.35 5.57
C MET A 3 0.70 25.47 6.35
N GLU A 4 1.07 26.68 6.75
CA GLU A 4 1.94 26.92 7.88
C GLU A 4 1.18 26.54 9.16
N GLY A 5 1.16 25.29 9.47
CA GLY A 5 0.62 24.76 10.69
C GLY A 5 1.62 23.75 11.23
N GLY A 6 2.26 24.09 12.32
CA GLY A 6 3.26 23.26 12.96
C GLY A 6 2.72 21.94 13.44
N GLY A 7 2.55 21.00 12.55
CA GLY A 7 2.56 19.59 12.88
C GLY A 7 3.99 19.11 12.78
N ASN A 8 4.46 18.35 13.72
CA ASN A 8 5.77 17.68 13.77
C ASN A 8 6.00 16.67 12.63
N ALA A 9 5.30 16.81 11.55
CA ALA A 9 5.41 16.03 10.34
C ALA A 9 6.37 16.67 9.34
N SER A 10 7.48 17.22 9.79
CA SER A 10 8.53 17.63 8.87
C SER A 10 9.07 16.36 8.20
N PHE A 11 8.71 16.19 6.95
CA PHE A 11 9.25 15.14 6.09
C PHE A 11 10.79 15.18 5.97
N GLY A 12 11.45 16.03 6.67
CA GLY A 12 12.91 16.24 6.67
C GLY A 12 13.60 15.85 7.97
N SER A 13 12.89 15.72 9.10
CA SER A 13 13.50 15.25 10.32
C SER A 13 13.71 13.74 10.20
N GLY A 14 14.87 13.23 10.45
CA GLY A 14 15.21 11.81 10.41
C GLY A 14 14.32 10.89 11.27
N GLU A 15 13.45 11.47 12.08
CA GLU A 15 12.65 10.85 13.13
C GLU A 15 11.63 9.79 12.67
N ARG A 16 11.32 9.69 11.36
CA ARG A 16 10.37 8.70 10.84
C ARG A 16 10.97 7.73 9.84
N ARG A 17 12.27 7.80 9.62
CA ARG A 17 12.94 6.88 8.69
C ARG A 17 12.72 5.44 9.11
N ALA A 18 12.56 4.57 8.14
CA ALA A 18 12.38 3.14 8.41
C ALA A 18 13.51 2.55 9.28
N ALA A 19 14.75 3.04 9.11
CA ALA A 19 15.91 2.63 9.88
C ALA A 19 15.88 3.06 11.37
N GLU A 20 15.06 4.05 11.72
CA GLU A 20 14.91 4.52 13.12
C GLU A 20 13.83 3.76 13.89
N ARG A 21 13.06 2.91 13.19
CA ARG A 21 11.98 2.13 13.80
C ARG A 21 12.53 1.01 14.67
N PRO A 22 11.86 0.68 15.79
CA PRO A 22 12.25 -0.44 16.66
C PRO A 22 12.37 -1.79 15.95
N PHE A 23 11.57 -1.99 14.91
CA PHE A 23 11.63 -3.16 14.03
C PHE A 23 11.89 -2.72 12.60
N PHE A 24 13.11 -2.95 12.15
CA PHE A 24 13.58 -2.57 10.82
C PHE A 24 13.86 -3.81 9.96
N LYS A 25 13.44 -3.75 8.70
CA LYS A 25 13.87 -4.68 7.64
C LYS A 25 14.36 -3.84 6.45
N PRO A 26 15.43 -4.27 5.73
CA PRO A 26 16.01 -3.49 4.62
C PRO A 26 15.05 -3.17 3.47
N VAL A 27 13.94 -3.92 3.38
CA VAL A 27 12.88 -3.74 2.38
C VAL A 27 11.82 -2.71 2.79
N SER A 28 11.97 -2.08 3.97
CA SER A 28 10.98 -1.10 4.45
C SER A 28 10.92 0.13 3.54
N LEU A 29 9.70 0.54 3.23
CA LEU A 29 9.42 1.65 2.32
C LEU A 29 9.77 3.01 2.94
N ASP A 30 10.15 3.99 2.09
CA ASP A 30 10.32 5.38 2.51
C ASP A 30 8.99 5.95 3.04
N PRO A 31 8.97 6.64 4.19
CA PRO A 31 7.73 7.19 4.77
C PRO A 31 6.99 8.15 3.84
N ARG A 32 7.69 8.91 2.98
CA ARG A 32 7.05 9.82 2.02
C ARG A 32 6.29 9.07 0.95
N LEU A 33 6.85 7.98 0.45
CA LEU A 33 6.17 7.13 -0.52
C LEU A 33 4.98 6.42 0.13
N ALA A 34 5.14 5.93 1.36
CA ALA A 34 4.03 5.34 2.11
C ALA A 34 2.89 6.34 2.33
N ARG A 35 3.19 7.60 2.71
CA ARG A 35 2.21 8.68 2.85
C ARG A 35 1.52 9.00 1.52
N LEU A 36 2.29 9.08 0.43
CA LEU A 36 1.73 9.29 -0.91
C LEU A 36 0.74 8.18 -1.28
N ALA A 37 1.12 6.92 -1.07
CA ALA A 37 0.27 5.77 -1.37
C ALA A 37 -1.03 5.79 -0.55
N VAL A 38 -0.96 6.06 0.75
CA VAL A 38 -2.13 6.22 1.62
C VAL A 38 -3.06 7.32 1.13
N ASN A 39 -2.51 8.49 0.78
CA ASN A 39 -3.31 9.61 0.29
C ASN A 39 -3.96 9.32 -1.07
N LEU A 40 -3.26 8.65 -1.97
CA LEU A 40 -3.81 8.23 -3.27
C LEU A 40 -4.91 7.19 -3.09
N ALA A 41 -4.71 6.20 -2.22
CA ALA A 41 -5.70 5.17 -1.93
C ALA A 41 -6.99 5.77 -1.36
N ALA A 42 -6.88 6.58 -0.31
CA ALA A 42 -8.02 7.25 0.30
C ALA A 42 -8.76 8.18 -0.67
N GLY A 43 -8.02 8.85 -1.56
CA GLY A 43 -8.61 9.90 -2.41
C GLY A 43 -9.05 11.13 -1.62
N PRO A 44 -9.60 12.14 -2.31
CA PRO A 44 -9.96 13.42 -1.69
C PRO A 44 -11.22 13.37 -0.81
N LEU A 45 -12.08 12.40 -1.04
CA LEU A 45 -13.39 12.28 -0.37
C LEU A 45 -13.49 11.04 0.54
N GLY A 46 -12.49 10.17 0.53
CA GLY A 46 -12.51 8.94 1.33
C GLY A 46 -12.40 9.24 2.82
N THR A 47 -13.41 8.82 3.59
CA THR A 47 -13.48 8.97 5.05
C THR A 47 -13.34 7.64 5.79
N GLY A 48 -13.44 6.52 5.08
CA GLY A 48 -13.30 5.18 5.65
C GLY A 48 -11.84 4.79 5.94
N PRO A 49 -11.66 3.63 6.57
CA PRO A 49 -10.34 3.14 6.95
C PRO A 49 -9.46 2.76 5.77
N ILE A 50 -8.15 2.69 6.03
CA ILE A 50 -7.12 2.20 5.10
C ILE A 50 -6.70 0.79 5.52
N VAL A 51 -6.60 -0.09 4.54
CA VAL A 51 -6.12 -1.47 4.76
C VAL A 51 -4.80 -1.70 4.02
N ASP A 52 -3.83 -2.28 4.74
CA ASP A 52 -2.58 -2.80 4.21
C ASP A 52 -2.60 -4.32 4.32
N PRO A 53 -2.91 -5.04 3.23
CA PRO A 53 -3.10 -6.50 3.26
C PRO A 53 -1.83 -7.31 3.55
N MET A 54 -0.65 -6.72 3.35
CA MET A 54 0.65 -7.38 3.56
C MET A 54 1.63 -6.43 4.24
N THR A 55 1.31 -6.06 5.48
CA THR A 55 1.85 -4.86 6.14
C THR A 55 3.34 -4.90 6.47
N GLY A 56 3.95 -6.08 6.52
CA GLY A 56 5.37 -6.21 6.81
C GLY A 56 5.78 -5.45 8.08
N THR A 57 6.49 -4.33 7.93
CA THR A 57 6.94 -3.50 9.07
C THR A 57 5.93 -2.43 9.50
N GLY A 58 4.72 -2.37 8.92
CA GLY A 58 3.65 -1.46 9.32
C GLY A 58 3.75 -0.04 8.72
N GLY A 59 4.53 0.14 7.65
CA GLY A 59 4.82 1.47 7.11
C GLY A 59 3.60 2.26 6.67
N PHE A 60 2.66 1.65 5.98
CA PHE A 60 1.45 2.30 5.51
C PHE A 60 0.48 2.62 6.65
N VAL A 61 0.32 1.71 7.60
CA VAL A 61 -0.57 1.92 8.78
C VAL A 61 -0.06 3.07 9.66
N ILE A 62 1.25 3.17 9.86
CA ILE A 62 1.85 4.32 10.54
C ILE A 62 1.51 5.62 9.82
N GLU A 63 1.64 5.66 8.49
CA GLU A 63 1.36 6.87 7.73
C GLU A 63 -0.15 7.18 7.63
N ALA A 64 -1.02 6.17 7.63
CA ALA A 64 -2.46 6.35 7.77
C ALA A 64 -2.80 7.02 9.10
N SER A 65 -2.31 6.47 10.21
CA SER A 65 -2.50 7.01 11.55
C SER A 65 -2.00 8.45 11.68
N LEU A 66 -0.77 8.73 11.26
CA LEU A 66 -0.19 10.09 11.29
C LEU A 66 -0.89 11.08 10.34
N SER A 67 -1.76 10.64 9.44
CA SER A 67 -2.64 11.47 8.63
C SER A 67 -4.06 11.61 9.19
N GLY A 68 -4.31 11.12 10.38
CA GLY A 68 -5.62 11.21 11.02
C GLY A 68 -6.64 10.21 10.48
N ARG A 69 -6.19 9.07 9.94
CA ARG A 69 -7.05 8.02 9.35
C ARG A 69 -6.99 6.75 10.16
N ASP A 70 -8.13 6.12 10.33
CA ASP A 70 -8.19 4.74 10.81
C ASP A 70 -7.50 3.80 9.83
N GLY A 71 -6.92 2.72 10.33
CA GLY A 71 -6.22 1.78 9.46
C GLY A 71 -5.88 0.45 10.11
N ILE A 72 -5.78 -0.57 9.30
CA ILE A 72 -5.36 -1.89 9.74
C ILE A 72 -4.30 -2.46 8.79
N GLY A 73 -3.25 -3.02 9.39
CA GLY A 73 -2.25 -3.80 8.68
C GLY A 73 -2.43 -5.29 8.97
N ILE A 74 -2.35 -6.09 7.94
CA ILE A 74 -2.50 -7.55 8.04
C ILE A 74 -1.21 -8.20 7.57
N ASP A 75 -0.75 -9.21 8.27
CA ASP A 75 0.36 -10.06 7.84
C ASP A 75 0.14 -11.49 8.32
N ILE A 76 0.54 -12.45 7.50
CA ILE A 76 0.42 -13.87 7.84
C ILE A 76 1.49 -14.32 8.84
N HIS A 77 2.62 -13.62 8.88
CA HIS A 77 3.77 -13.95 9.73
C HIS A 77 3.70 -13.23 11.08
N SER A 78 3.65 -13.99 12.17
CA SER A 78 3.58 -13.44 13.53
C SER A 78 4.75 -12.51 13.86
N GLU A 79 5.97 -12.79 13.38
CA GLU A 79 7.14 -11.91 13.56
C GLU A 79 6.89 -10.51 12.99
N MET A 80 6.29 -10.44 11.79
CA MET A 80 5.95 -9.15 11.16
C MET A 80 4.89 -8.41 11.96
N VAL A 81 3.83 -9.11 12.37
CA VAL A 81 2.76 -8.55 13.20
C VAL A 81 3.30 -7.94 14.49
N GLU A 82 4.12 -8.68 15.23
CA GLU A 82 4.72 -8.20 16.47
C GLU A 82 5.69 -7.02 16.24
N GLY A 83 6.49 -7.09 15.18
CA GLY A 83 7.40 -6.03 14.78
C GLY A 83 6.66 -4.75 14.36
N ALA A 84 5.63 -4.87 13.55
CA ALA A 84 4.80 -3.76 13.10
C ALA A 84 4.02 -3.11 14.24
N ARG A 85 3.50 -3.89 15.20
CA ARG A 85 2.88 -3.37 16.44
C ARG A 85 3.83 -2.50 17.25
N ARG A 86 5.09 -2.94 17.41
CA ARG A 86 6.13 -2.13 18.08
C ARG A 86 6.41 -0.83 17.33
N ASN A 87 6.44 -0.88 16.00
CA ASN A 87 6.65 0.30 15.17
C ASN A 87 5.47 1.27 15.25
N LEU A 88 4.24 0.76 15.23
CA LEU A 88 3.03 1.59 15.36
C LEU A 88 2.99 2.27 16.73
N ALA A 89 3.24 1.54 17.82
CA ALA A 89 3.31 2.09 19.16
C ALA A 89 4.42 3.14 19.31
N TRP A 90 5.57 2.93 18.68
CA TRP A 90 6.65 3.91 18.66
C TRP A 90 6.26 5.20 17.91
N ALA A 91 5.56 5.08 16.77
CA ALA A 91 5.13 6.23 15.99
C ALA A 91 4.06 7.06 16.70
N HIS A 92 3.21 6.43 17.50
CA HIS A 92 2.14 7.10 18.24
C HIS A 92 2.68 7.89 19.45
N GLY A 93 3.74 7.44 20.09
CA GLY A 93 4.22 8.08 21.32
C GLY A 93 3.15 8.09 22.43
N LYS A 94 2.77 9.30 22.90
CA LYS A 94 1.77 9.50 23.97
C LYS A 94 0.52 10.26 23.50
N ASP A 95 0.43 10.58 22.21
CA ASP A 95 -0.65 11.37 21.67
C ASP A 95 -1.88 10.50 21.36
N GLU A 96 -3.06 11.11 21.29
CA GLU A 96 -4.26 10.45 20.79
C GLU A 96 -4.14 10.26 19.29
N HIS A 97 -4.45 9.06 18.82
CA HIS A 97 -4.35 8.67 17.42
C HIS A 97 -5.65 8.01 16.95
N PRO A 98 -5.91 8.02 15.61
CA PRO A 98 -6.98 7.24 15.01
C PRO A 98 -6.89 5.76 15.37
N THR A 99 -7.98 5.04 15.18
CA THR A 99 -8.03 3.59 15.43
C THR A 99 -7.16 2.87 14.39
N CYS A 100 -5.96 2.52 14.80
CA CYS A 100 -5.02 1.77 13.97
C CYS A 100 -4.55 0.52 14.69
N SER A 101 -4.54 -0.61 13.98
CA SER A 101 -4.07 -1.88 14.51
C SER A 101 -3.26 -2.68 13.48
N ILE A 102 -2.54 -3.67 14.00
CA ILE A 102 -1.84 -4.67 13.18
C ILE A 102 -2.34 -6.03 13.61
N GLU A 103 -2.87 -6.79 12.68
CA GLU A 103 -3.50 -8.09 12.97
C GLU A 103 -2.85 -9.20 12.16
N ARG A 104 -2.87 -10.40 12.74
CA ARG A 104 -2.46 -11.59 12.01
C ARG A 104 -3.62 -12.07 11.17
N GLY A 105 -3.40 -12.20 9.85
CA GLY A 105 -4.43 -12.64 8.93
C GLY A 105 -3.87 -13.02 7.57
N ASP A 106 -4.76 -13.45 6.71
CA ASP A 106 -4.48 -13.82 5.33
C ASP A 106 -5.05 -12.74 4.39
N ALA A 107 -4.19 -12.13 3.58
CA ALA A 107 -4.57 -11.12 2.60
C ALA A 107 -5.63 -11.60 1.59
N THR A 108 -5.71 -12.91 1.36
CA THR A 108 -6.71 -13.52 0.47
C THR A 108 -8.08 -13.69 1.11
N ARG A 109 -8.22 -13.31 2.39
CA ARG A 109 -9.43 -13.49 3.21
C ARG A 109 -9.61 -12.31 4.18
N LEU A 110 -9.53 -11.08 3.68
CA LEU A 110 -9.58 -9.87 4.50
C LEU A 110 -10.83 -9.77 5.37
N GLY A 111 -11.96 -10.21 4.87
CA GLY A 111 -13.20 -10.23 5.63
C GLY A 111 -13.13 -10.98 6.96
N ASP A 112 -12.19 -11.93 7.11
CA ASP A 112 -12.00 -12.67 8.36
C ASP A 112 -11.14 -11.90 9.38
N ALA A 113 -10.33 -10.97 8.90
CA ALA A 113 -9.36 -10.22 9.71
C ALA A 113 -9.80 -8.79 10.04
N LEU A 114 -10.76 -8.24 9.31
CA LEU A 114 -11.27 -6.89 9.52
C LEU A 114 -12.40 -6.88 10.57
N PRO A 115 -12.56 -5.77 11.32
CA PRO A 115 -13.76 -5.50 12.09
C PRO A 115 -15.02 -5.62 11.22
N GLU A 116 -16.10 -6.15 11.78
CA GLU A 116 -17.33 -6.42 11.02
C GLU A 116 -17.94 -5.14 10.41
N ASP A 117 -17.88 -4.03 11.14
CA ASP A 117 -18.34 -2.71 10.72
C ASP A 117 -17.46 -2.07 9.62
N TRP A 118 -16.29 -2.63 9.34
CA TRP A 118 -15.42 -2.16 8.26
C TRP A 118 -15.73 -2.82 6.90
N ARG A 119 -16.48 -3.91 6.89
CA ARG A 119 -16.86 -4.58 5.63
C ARG A 119 -17.75 -3.65 4.79
N GLY A 120 -17.36 -3.41 3.55
CA GLY A 120 -18.02 -2.47 2.64
C GLY A 120 -17.78 -0.99 2.95
N SER A 121 -16.90 -0.67 3.92
CA SER A 121 -16.58 0.72 4.28
C SER A 121 -15.11 1.10 4.08
N VAL A 122 -14.25 0.17 3.68
CA VAL A 122 -12.82 0.43 3.44
C VAL A 122 -12.65 1.40 2.28
N SER A 123 -12.09 2.57 2.53
CA SER A 123 -11.93 3.62 1.52
C SER A 123 -10.65 3.50 0.71
N GLY A 124 -9.69 2.70 1.16
CA GLY A 124 -8.44 2.53 0.43
C GLY A 124 -7.60 1.34 0.87
N PHE A 125 -6.92 0.77 -0.12
CA PHE A 125 -5.98 -0.33 0.05
C PHE A 125 -4.61 0.11 -0.46
N VAL A 126 -3.56 -0.27 0.26
CA VAL A 126 -2.17 -0.02 -0.15
C VAL A 126 -1.41 -1.34 -0.06
N LEU A 127 -0.72 -1.71 -1.12
CA LEU A 127 -0.05 -3.00 -1.23
C LEU A 127 1.33 -2.84 -1.86
N ASP A 128 2.37 -3.22 -1.12
CA ASP A 128 3.73 -3.46 -1.59
C ASP A 128 4.03 -4.95 -1.38
N PRO A 129 3.61 -5.83 -2.31
CA PRO A 129 3.70 -7.27 -2.10
C PRO A 129 5.16 -7.74 -2.05
N PRO A 130 5.44 -8.86 -1.38
CA PRO A 130 6.79 -9.38 -1.28
C PRO A 130 7.31 -9.84 -2.64
N TYR A 131 8.22 -9.05 -3.23
CA TYR A 131 8.96 -9.41 -4.43
C TYR A 131 10.34 -9.95 -4.03
N GLY A 132 10.54 -11.26 -4.06
CA GLY A 132 11.82 -11.88 -3.79
C GLY A 132 12.31 -12.69 -4.98
N ARG A 133 13.64 -12.74 -5.20
CA ARG A 133 14.28 -13.68 -6.14
C ARG A 133 13.93 -15.15 -5.83
N ASN A 134 13.37 -15.42 -4.66
CA ASN A 134 12.94 -16.73 -4.17
C ASN A 134 11.43 -16.95 -4.23
N SER A 135 10.62 -15.95 -4.58
CA SER A 135 9.24 -16.17 -5.01
C SER A 135 9.34 -16.81 -6.39
N GLN A 136 9.41 -18.13 -6.40
CA GLN A 136 9.53 -18.92 -7.63
C GLN A 136 8.38 -18.54 -8.55
N GLY A 137 8.77 -17.83 -9.58
CA GLY A 137 8.10 -17.62 -10.84
C GLY A 137 6.59 -17.55 -10.84
N SER A 138 6.11 -16.37 -11.01
CA SER A 138 4.92 -15.99 -11.76
C SER A 138 3.56 -16.52 -11.30
N MET A 139 3.31 -17.81 -11.23
CA MET A 139 1.95 -18.34 -11.00
C MET A 139 1.46 -18.16 -9.55
N GLU A 140 2.29 -18.48 -8.55
CA GLU A 140 1.91 -18.33 -7.13
C GLU A 140 1.76 -16.85 -6.75
N SER A 141 2.67 -16.00 -7.22
CA SER A 141 2.60 -14.55 -6.97
C SER A 141 1.41 -13.89 -7.66
N GLN A 142 1.09 -14.30 -8.88
CA GLN A 142 -0.10 -13.80 -9.59
C GLN A 142 -1.40 -14.28 -8.94
N SER A 143 -1.44 -15.55 -8.52
CA SER A 143 -2.59 -16.10 -7.80
C SER A 143 -2.82 -15.40 -6.46
N LEU A 144 -1.74 -15.12 -5.73
CA LEU A 144 -1.81 -14.38 -4.47
C LEU A 144 -2.29 -12.93 -4.70
N LEU A 145 -1.75 -12.23 -5.71
CA LEU A 145 -2.21 -10.89 -6.05
C LEU A 145 -3.68 -10.89 -6.44
N LYS A 146 -4.10 -11.82 -7.30
CA LYS A 146 -5.50 -11.96 -7.70
C LYS A 146 -6.41 -12.16 -6.49
N ALA A 147 -6.12 -13.15 -5.64
CA ALA A 147 -6.93 -13.43 -4.46
C ALA A 147 -6.96 -12.26 -3.46
N THR A 148 -5.86 -11.50 -3.34
CA THR A 148 -5.81 -10.28 -2.52
C THR A 148 -6.68 -9.17 -3.11
N LEU A 149 -6.68 -8.97 -4.44
CA LEU A 149 -7.53 -8.00 -5.12
C LEU A 149 -9.02 -8.35 -4.96
N GLU A 150 -9.39 -9.61 -5.16
CA GLU A 150 -10.76 -10.10 -4.96
C GLU A 150 -11.21 -9.92 -3.50
N SER A 151 -10.39 -10.33 -2.54
CA SER A 151 -10.69 -10.16 -1.12
C SER A 151 -10.79 -8.69 -0.68
N SER A 152 -10.01 -7.81 -1.30
CA SER A 152 -10.10 -6.36 -1.08
C SER A 152 -11.38 -5.78 -1.69
N TYR A 153 -11.79 -6.28 -2.86
CA TYR A 153 -13.03 -5.88 -3.51
C TYR A 153 -14.26 -6.18 -2.64
N ASP A 154 -14.30 -7.34 -2.00
CA ASP A 154 -15.42 -7.78 -1.15
C ASP A 154 -15.67 -6.89 0.08
N VAL A 155 -14.67 -6.12 0.52
CA VAL A 155 -14.76 -5.28 1.72
C VAL A 155 -14.65 -3.77 1.41
N ALA A 156 -14.49 -3.42 0.14
CA ALA A 156 -14.33 -2.05 -0.32
C ALA A 156 -15.62 -1.25 -0.28
N SER A 157 -15.52 0.05 -0.01
CA SER A 157 -16.61 1.00 -0.25
C SER A 157 -16.62 1.47 -1.71
N ASP A 158 -17.75 2.02 -2.14
CA ASP A 158 -17.85 2.65 -3.46
C ASP A 158 -16.76 3.72 -3.65
N GLY A 159 -16.07 3.65 -4.79
CA GLY A 159 -15.00 4.56 -5.12
C GLY A 159 -13.69 4.36 -4.34
N ALA A 160 -13.58 3.30 -3.55
CA ALA A 160 -12.35 2.95 -2.85
C ALA A 160 -11.15 2.90 -3.80
N GLY A 161 -9.98 3.30 -3.29
CA GLY A 161 -8.75 3.24 -4.06
C GLY A 161 -7.90 2.03 -3.70
N PHE A 162 -7.26 1.45 -4.70
CA PHE A 162 -6.23 0.43 -4.53
C PHE A 162 -4.91 0.96 -5.10
N VAL A 163 -3.91 1.13 -4.24
CA VAL A 163 -2.56 1.51 -4.65
C VAL A 163 -1.66 0.29 -4.58
N LEU A 164 -1.12 -0.10 -5.72
CA LEU A 164 -0.17 -1.19 -5.87
C LEU A 164 1.21 -0.61 -6.17
N ILE A 165 2.21 -0.99 -5.37
CA ILE A 165 3.60 -0.61 -5.58
C ILE A 165 4.37 -1.83 -6.07
N LEU A 166 4.99 -1.73 -7.26
CA LEU A 166 5.69 -2.83 -7.90
C LEU A 166 7.12 -2.44 -8.25
N PRO A 167 8.12 -3.31 -8.04
CA PRO A 167 9.44 -3.10 -8.59
C PRO A 167 9.41 -3.29 -10.11
N ILE A 168 10.04 -2.36 -10.81
CA ILE A 168 10.19 -2.40 -12.26
C ILE A 168 11.64 -2.19 -12.67
N LYS A 169 11.99 -2.53 -13.90
CA LYS A 169 13.26 -2.14 -14.48
C LYS A 169 13.33 -0.60 -14.61
N PRO A 170 14.52 0.00 -14.45
CA PRO A 170 14.66 1.45 -14.63
C PRO A 170 14.20 1.91 -16.00
N MET A 171 13.35 2.91 -16.07
CA MET A 171 12.87 3.51 -17.31
C MET A 171 13.77 4.70 -17.74
N GLY A 172 15.05 4.42 -18.03
CA GLY A 172 16.00 5.43 -18.51
C GLY A 172 16.25 6.58 -17.52
N GLU A 173 16.53 7.77 -18.05
CA GLU A 173 16.80 8.98 -17.24
C GLU A 173 15.53 9.73 -16.78
N ARG A 174 14.38 9.11 -16.81
CA ARG A 174 13.09 9.71 -16.41
C ARG A 174 12.86 9.52 -14.91
N PRO A 175 13.22 10.46 -14.05
CA PRO A 175 12.85 10.41 -12.64
C PRO A 175 11.40 10.88 -12.48
N ASN A 176 10.60 10.11 -11.72
CA ASN A 176 9.32 10.54 -11.14
C ASN A 176 8.28 11.09 -12.14
N LEU A 177 8.02 10.39 -13.24
CA LEU A 177 7.05 10.84 -14.24
C LEU A 177 5.77 9.99 -14.21
N PRO A 178 4.61 10.60 -14.52
CA PRO A 178 3.42 9.83 -14.84
C PRO A 178 3.71 8.96 -16.08
N VAL A 179 3.17 7.75 -16.06
CA VAL A 179 3.19 6.81 -17.18
C VAL A 179 1.76 6.71 -17.69
N ALA A 180 1.56 6.87 -18.99
CA ALA A 180 0.27 6.62 -19.60
C ALA A 180 -0.07 5.13 -19.49
N LEU A 181 -1.33 4.79 -19.24
CA LEU A 181 -1.73 3.39 -19.06
C LEU A 181 -1.57 2.54 -20.32
N ASP A 182 -1.51 3.17 -21.50
CA ASP A 182 -1.22 2.57 -22.80
C ASP A 182 0.30 2.56 -23.15
N GLU A 183 1.16 3.14 -22.29
CA GLU A 183 2.61 3.06 -22.42
C GLU A 183 3.10 1.71 -21.88
N GLU A 184 4.04 1.07 -22.57
CA GLU A 184 4.60 -0.20 -22.12
C GLU A 184 5.53 -0.03 -20.92
N VAL A 185 5.25 -0.76 -19.84
CA VAL A 185 6.06 -0.81 -18.61
C VAL A 185 6.68 -2.19 -18.48
N GLU A 186 7.99 -2.25 -18.35
CA GLU A 186 8.70 -3.52 -18.15
C GLU A 186 8.71 -3.93 -16.66
N LEU A 187 7.75 -4.77 -16.29
CA LEU A 187 7.68 -5.34 -14.94
C LEU A 187 8.83 -6.33 -14.71
N LEU A 188 9.23 -6.56 -13.46
CA LEU A 188 10.17 -7.61 -13.12
C LEU A 188 9.56 -9.02 -13.21
N SER A 189 8.23 -9.11 -13.14
CA SER A 189 7.48 -10.37 -13.26
C SER A 189 6.12 -10.10 -13.91
N GLY A 190 5.74 -10.93 -14.88
CA GLY A 190 4.53 -10.74 -15.66
C GLY A 190 4.64 -9.63 -16.71
N SER A 191 3.54 -9.28 -17.33
CA SER A 191 3.46 -8.21 -18.31
C SER A 191 2.52 -7.09 -17.87
N TRP A 192 2.77 -5.88 -18.37
CA TRP A 192 1.94 -4.71 -18.06
C TRP A 192 0.48 -4.89 -18.49
N PRO A 193 0.17 -5.35 -19.72
CA PRO A 193 -1.21 -5.58 -20.12
C PRO A 193 -1.92 -6.63 -19.27
N GLU A 194 -1.23 -7.73 -18.90
CA GLU A 194 -1.82 -8.76 -18.02
C GLU A 194 -2.15 -8.22 -16.63
N LEU A 195 -1.31 -7.35 -16.07
CA LEU A 195 -1.59 -6.70 -14.80
C LEU A 195 -2.83 -5.80 -14.86
N LEU A 196 -2.96 -4.99 -15.90
CA LEU A 196 -4.13 -4.13 -16.08
C LEU A 196 -5.41 -4.96 -16.23
N LEU A 197 -5.39 -6.01 -17.05
CA LEU A 197 -6.50 -6.94 -17.22
C LEU A 197 -6.85 -7.67 -15.91
N LEU A 198 -5.85 -8.06 -15.12
CA LEU A 198 -6.06 -8.68 -13.82
C LEU A 198 -6.81 -7.75 -12.87
N LEU A 199 -6.39 -6.47 -12.77
CA LEU A 199 -7.07 -5.47 -11.96
C LEU A 199 -8.53 -5.32 -12.39
N GLU A 200 -8.78 -5.14 -13.68
CA GLU A 200 -10.14 -4.98 -14.23
C GLU A 200 -11.01 -6.23 -13.97
N SER A 201 -10.45 -7.42 -14.13
CA SER A 201 -11.16 -8.67 -13.86
C SER A 201 -11.56 -8.86 -12.39
N CYS A 202 -10.85 -8.18 -11.47
CA CYS A 202 -11.14 -8.16 -10.04
C CYS A 202 -11.97 -6.93 -9.60
N GLY A 203 -12.52 -6.14 -10.53
CA GLY A 203 -13.36 -4.97 -10.22
C GLY A 203 -12.59 -3.68 -9.92
N TRP A 204 -11.27 -3.64 -10.20
CA TRP A 204 -10.41 -2.49 -9.97
C TRP A 204 -10.02 -1.83 -11.29
N THR A 205 -10.59 -0.66 -11.60
CA THR A 205 -10.25 0.08 -12.82
C THR A 205 -8.97 0.89 -12.64
N PRO A 206 -7.90 0.63 -13.42
CA PRO A 206 -6.69 1.44 -13.42
C PRO A 206 -6.99 2.90 -13.75
N LYS A 207 -6.39 3.85 -13.02
CA LYS A 207 -6.60 5.30 -13.19
C LYS A 207 -5.35 6.08 -13.50
N SER A 208 -4.24 5.74 -12.85
CA SER A 208 -2.96 6.40 -13.08
C SER A 208 -1.80 5.52 -12.67
N ALA A 209 -0.69 5.70 -13.35
CA ALA A 209 0.56 5.05 -13.03
C ALA A 209 1.69 6.10 -12.94
N HIS A 210 2.60 5.92 -12.00
CA HIS A 210 3.75 6.78 -11.78
C HIS A 210 4.99 5.93 -11.53
N VAL A 211 6.14 6.40 -11.97
CA VAL A 211 7.42 5.74 -11.71
C VAL A 211 8.25 6.55 -10.75
N GLU A 212 8.72 5.91 -9.69
CA GLU A 212 9.73 6.44 -8.78
C GLU A 212 11.08 5.79 -9.09
N HIS A 213 12.10 6.59 -9.37
CA HIS A 213 13.46 6.09 -9.50
C HIS A 213 14.06 5.84 -8.11
N VAL A 214 14.53 4.62 -7.83
CA VAL A 214 15.15 4.27 -6.55
C VAL A 214 16.68 4.31 -6.66
N HIS A 215 17.22 3.58 -7.63
CA HIS A 215 18.65 3.58 -7.95
C HIS A 215 18.88 2.96 -9.35
N LYS A 216 20.14 2.89 -9.78
CA LYS A 216 20.53 2.47 -11.15
C LYS A 216 19.93 1.15 -11.66
N SER A 217 19.51 0.26 -10.77
CA SER A 217 18.98 -1.07 -11.12
C SER A 217 17.54 -1.31 -10.64
N LEU A 218 16.86 -0.29 -10.07
CA LEU A 218 15.51 -0.42 -9.55
C LEU A 218 14.73 0.88 -9.69
N SER A 219 13.55 0.78 -10.24
CA SER A 219 12.48 1.76 -10.11
C SER A 219 11.24 1.11 -9.50
N ARG A 220 10.32 1.92 -9.00
CA ARG A 220 9.03 1.48 -8.49
C ARG A 220 7.92 2.04 -9.36
N LEU A 221 6.98 1.21 -9.71
CA LEU A 221 5.71 1.60 -10.28
C LEU A 221 4.71 1.81 -9.14
N ILE A 222 4.03 2.94 -9.14
CA ILE A 222 2.93 3.26 -8.23
C ILE A 222 1.68 3.31 -9.08
N LEU A 223 0.85 2.29 -9.01
CA LEU A 223 -0.37 2.13 -9.81
C LEU A 223 -1.58 2.36 -8.92
N LEU A 224 -2.41 3.33 -9.28
CA LEU A 224 -3.70 3.59 -8.65
C LEU A 224 -4.81 2.97 -9.50
N ALA A 225 -5.64 2.15 -8.87
CA ALA A 225 -6.93 1.70 -9.40
C ALA A 225 -8.08 2.14 -8.48
N ARG A 226 -9.29 2.14 -9.00
CA ARG A 226 -10.51 2.48 -8.27
C ARG A 226 -11.52 1.35 -8.36
N TYR A 227 -12.21 1.14 -7.25
CA TYR A 227 -13.36 0.25 -7.17
C TYR A 227 -14.44 0.68 -8.16
N VAL A 228 -14.96 -0.27 -8.90
CA VAL A 228 -16.15 -0.09 -9.76
C VAL A 228 -17.11 -1.23 -9.45
N PRO A 229 -18.36 -0.93 -9.04
CA PRO A 229 -19.37 -1.96 -8.83
C PRO A 229 -19.49 -2.85 -10.08
N GLN A 230 -19.54 -4.15 -9.87
CA GLN A 230 -19.89 -5.10 -10.93
C GLN A 230 -21.41 -5.26 -10.92
N ASP A 231 -22.04 -5.04 -12.08
CA ASP A 231 -23.49 -5.19 -12.29
C ASP A 231 -23.95 -6.65 -12.09
#